data_1aa8eab6409e860c0df7509c707b6f0b
#
_entry.id   1aa8eab6409e860c0df7509c707b6f0b
#
_cell.length_a   1.000
_cell.length_b   1.000
_cell.length_c   1.000
_cell.angle_alpha   90.00
_cell.angle_beta   90.00
_cell.angle_gamma   90.00
#
_symmetry.space_group_name_H-M   'P 1'
#
loop_
_entity.id
_entity.type
_entity.pdbx_description
1 polymer ?
#
loop_
_entity_poly.entity_id
_entity_poly.type
_entity_poly.pdbx_seq_one_letter_code
_entity_poly.pdbx_strand_id
1 'polypeptide(L)'
;MRLPRILIAAPASGGGKTTVATGLMAALRASGRTVAPFKVGPDYIDPGYHSMASGRPGRNLDSVMCGDELMAPLLAHGFVTPDPADIAVIEGVMGLFDGQLGTGRGSSAEIATTTRTPVVVVVDTAHASLTHAAVVAGLATFDPDVTVAGAILNRVASPRHGAEVARGLAQLGIPVLGQIPRTESIFVPSRHLGLVPAGEWEDSATKVAGLGGLIAEYVDLDAVMDMAATAPDLDVEPWDPAAALESAGWQGHPFGESPLVGMFAGRAFTFRYPETTEMLIAAGFRVVDVDPLTDRRLPDGIQGLYLGGGFPQMHATDLETNSELADDVRSHAEAGMPIVAECAGLLYLCRHLDGHEMAGVLPMDAAMAKRLTMGYRVATRDSISVVGHEFHRTTTTPLAD
;
A
#
# COMPACT_ATOMS: atom_id res chain seq x y z
N MET A 1 -4.41 -3.25 24.11
CA MET A 1 -4.21 -4.44 23.27
C MET A 1 -2.73 -4.65 23.03
N ARG A 2 -2.23 -5.88 23.17
CA ARG A 2 -0.83 -6.23 22.84
C ARG A 2 -0.72 -6.49 21.33
N LEU A 3 0.12 -5.74 20.66
CA LEU A 3 0.34 -5.79 19.21
C LEU A 3 1.85 -5.73 18.95
N PRO A 4 2.57 -6.86 18.87
CA PRO A 4 3.97 -6.85 18.46
C PRO A 4 4.08 -6.21 17.07
N ARG A 5 4.89 -5.15 16.94
CA ARG A 5 4.98 -4.36 15.71
C ARG A 5 6.31 -3.66 15.55
N ILE A 6 6.72 -3.46 14.30
CA ILE A 6 7.87 -2.63 13.93
C ILE A 6 7.54 -1.79 12.71
N LEU A 7 8.21 -0.64 12.60
CA LEU A 7 8.17 0.20 11.41
C LEU A 7 9.54 0.19 10.73
N ILE A 8 9.59 -0.21 9.47
CA ILE A 8 10.80 -0.23 8.64
C ILE A 8 10.94 1.11 7.93
N ALA A 9 11.91 1.92 8.35
CA ALA A 9 12.18 3.23 7.76
C ALA A 9 13.57 3.29 7.11
N ALA A 10 13.90 4.40 6.48
CA ALA A 10 15.25 4.68 5.97
C ALA A 10 15.53 6.20 6.03
N PRO A 11 16.79 6.62 5.92
CA PRO A 11 17.14 8.04 5.84
C PRO A 11 16.59 8.75 4.61
N ALA A 12 16.35 8.01 3.52
CA ALA A 12 15.87 8.56 2.25
C ALA A 12 15.17 7.50 1.39
N SER A 13 14.52 7.93 0.30
CA SER A 13 14.03 7.04 -0.75
C SER A 13 15.18 6.27 -1.40
N GLY A 14 14.90 5.04 -1.91
CA GLY A 14 15.90 4.21 -2.60
C GLY A 14 16.84 3.44 -1.67
N GLY A 15 16.74 3.57 -0.34
CA GLY A 15 17.56 2.86 0.64
C GLY A 15 17.28 1.35 0.77
N GLY A 16 16.24 0.85 0.08
CA GLY A 16 15.88 -0.58 0.08
C GLY A 16 14.80 -0.96 1.11
N LYS A 17 14.02 0.00 1.61
CA LYS A 17 12.91 -0.28 2.54
C LYS A 17 11.98 -1.36 2.02
N THR A 18 11.45 -1.20 0.81
CA THR A 18 10.49 -2.14 0.20
C THR A 18 11.10 -3.54 0.06
N THR A 19 12.36 -3.63 -0.38
CA THR A 19 13.07 -4.91 -0.47
C THR A 19 13.19 -5.60 0.89
N VAL A 20 13.59 -4.83 1.92
CA VAL A 20 13.77 -5.36 3.27
C VAL A 20 12.42 -5.70 3.91
N ALA A 21 11.43 -4.82 3.82
CA ALA A 21 10.11 -5.04 4.42
C ALA A 21 9.39 -6.25 3.78
N THR A 22 9.34 -6.30 2.44
CA THR A 22 8.75 -7.44 1.71
C THR A 22 9.48 -8.75 2.02
N GLY A 23 10.81 -8.73 1.99
CA GLY A 23 11.62 -9.91 2.32
C GLY A 23 11.46 -10.35 3.76
N LEU A 24 11.35 -9.42 4.70
CA LEU A 24 11.11 -9.72 6.12
C LEU A 24 9.73 -10.36 6.33
N MET A 25 8.68 -9.82 5.73
CA MET A 25 7.33 -10.41 5.76
C MET A 25 7.35 -11.85 5.21
N ALA A 26 8.03 -12.07 4.07
CA ALA A 26 8.15 -13.39 3.46
C ALA A 26 8.96 -14.37 4.32
N ALA A 27 10.08 -13.93 4.92
CA ALA A 27 10.92 -14.74 5.81
C ALA A 27 10.18 -15.13 7.09
N LEU A 28 9.50 -14.18 7.73
CA LEU A 28 8.69 -14.44 8.92
C LEU A 28 7.55 -15.43 8.62
N ARG A 29 6.82 -15.25 7.51
CA ARG A 29 5.81 -16.21 7.08
C ARG A 29 6.40 -17.61 6.83
N ALA A 30 7.53 -17.68 6.15
CA ALA A 30 8.20 -18.97 5.88
C ALA A 30 8.69 -19.66 7.18
N SER A 31 8.97 -18.89 8.24
CA SER A 31 9.29 -19.42 9.59
C SER A 31 8.05 -19.82 10.40
N GLY A 32 6.84 -19.73 9.81
CA GLY A 32 5.56 -20.11 10.44
C GLY A 32 4.88 -18.99 11.22
N ARG A 33 5.31 -17.73 11.09
CA ARG A 33 4.68 -16.57 11.74
C ARG A 33 3.57 -16.00 10.87
N THR A 34 2.51 -15.56 11.50
CA THR A 34 1.44 -14.79 10.86
C THR A 34 1.80 -13.30 10.88
N VAL A 35 1.94 -12.69 9.71
CA VAL A 35 2.38 -11.29 9.56
C VAL A 35 1.23 -10.42 9.08
N ALA A 36 0.93 -9.33 9.80
CA ALA A 36 0.03 -8.27 9.36
C ALA A 36 0.84 -7.19 8.62
N PRO A 37 0.66 -7.03 7.31
CA PRO A 37 1.45 -6.13 6.50
C PRO A 37 0.80 -4.75 6.38
N PHE A 38 1.61 -3.69 6.56
CA PHE A 38 1.16 -2.31 6.40
C PHE A 38 2.14 -1.47 5.61
N LYS A 39 1.60 -0.44 4.95
CA LYS A 39 2.35 0.61 4.25
C LYS A 39 1.94 1.99 4.76
N VAL A 40 2.89 2.85 5.05
CA VAL A 40 2.63 4.26 5.34
C VAL A 40 2.30 5.00 4.05
N GLY A 41 1.24 5.81 4.09
CA GLY A 41 0.78 6.62 2.96
C GLY A 41 -0.13 5.87 1.98
N PRO A 42 -0.55 6.54 0.88
CA PRO A 42 -1.61 6.06 -0.02
C PRO A 42 -1.12 5.17 -1.16
N ASP A 43 0.02 4.50 -0.99
CA ASP A 43 0.63 3.64 -2.00
C ASP A 43 -0.23 2.39 -2.25
N TYR A 44 -0.39 2.01 -3.52
CA TYR A 44 -1.13 0.81 -3.92
C TYR A 44 -0.21 -0.34 -4.40
N ILE A 45 1.04 -0.04 -4.75
CA ILE A 45 1.95 -0.99 -5.39
C ILE A 45 2.65 -1.85 -4.35
N ASP A 46 3.28 -1.21 -3.36
CA ASP A 46 3.99 -1.91 -2.29
C ASP A 46 3.06 -2.84 -1.48
N PRO A 47 1.80 -2.45 -1.12
CA PRO A 47 0.85 -3.36 -0.48
C PRO A 47 0.53 -4.62 -1.27
N GLY A 48 0.60 -4.60 -2.61
CA GLY A 48 0.47 -5.78 -3.44
C GLY A 48 1.60 -6.80 -3.19
N TYR A 49 2.85 -6.35 -3.09
CA TYR A 49 3.99 -7.19 -2.71
C TYR A 49 3.90 -7.67 -1.27
N HIS A 50 3.44 -6.81 -0.37
CA HIS A 50 3.22 -7.17 1.05
C HIS A 50 2.17 -8.26 1.19
N SER A 51 1.08 -8.16 0.42
CA SER A 51 0.04 -9.21 0.39
C SER A 51 0.60 -10.55 -0.07
N MET A 52 1.40 -10.55 -1.12
CA MET A 52 2.05 -11.75 -1.64
C MET A 52 3.04 -12.35 -0.62
N ALA A 53 3.85 -11.51 0.03
CA ALA A 53 4.84 -11.90 1.01
C ALA A 53 4.21 -12.49 2.28
N SER A 54 3.20 -11.83 2.82
CA SER A 54 2.55 -12.22 4.08
C SER A 54 1.43 -13.24 3.91
N GLY A 55 0.77 -13.28 2.73
CA GLY A 55 -0.45 -14.04 2.48
C GLY A 55 -1.71 -13.40 3.10
N ARG A 56 -1.63 -12.13 3.51
CA ARG A 56 -2.72 -11.33 4.08
C ARG A 56 -2.86 -10.02 3.29
N PRO A 57 -4.02 -9.39 3.27
CA PRO A 57 -4.19 -8.11 2.59
C PRO A 57 -3.20 -7.05 3.12
N GLY A 58 -2.42 -6.46 2.21
CA GLY A 58 -1.59 -5.29 2.53
C GLY A 58 -2.49 -4.08 2.73
N ARG A 59 -2.29 -3.38 3.86
CA ARG A 59 -3.12 -2.25 4.29
C ARG A 59 -2.31 -0.97 4.34
N ASN A 60 -3.00 0.15 4.27
CA ASN A 60 -2.37 1.46 4.33
C ASN A 60 -2.66 2.16 5.66
N LEU A 61 -1.68 2.92 6.14
CA LEU A 61 -1.82 3.85 7.26
C LEU A 61 -1.51 5.24 6.73
N ASP A 62 -2.54 6.02 6.46
CA ASP A 62 -2.45 7.37 5.89
C ASP A 62 -3.20 8.37 6.77
N SER A 63 -2.46 9.09 7.62
CA SER A 63 -3.00 10.10 8.52
C SER A 63 -3.60 11.31 7.81
N VAL A 64 -3.16 11.59 6.57
CA VAL A 64 -3.66 12.73 5.79
C VAL A 64 -5.06 12.46 5.24
N MET A 65 -5.30 11.23 4.75
CA MET A 65 -6.60 10.84 4.19
C MET A 65 -7.61 10.41 5.26
N CYS A 66 -7.13 9.72 6.30
CA CYS A 66 -8.02 9.10 7.29
C CYS A 66 -8.09 9.84 8.63
N GLY A 67 -7.14 10.75 8.92
CA GLY A 67 -6.98 11.37 10.24
C GLY A 67 -6.08 10.55 11.17
N ASP A 68 -5.44 11.23 12.11
CA ASP A 68 -4.45 10.64 13.03
C ASP A 68 -5.12 9.65 13.99
N GLU A 69 -6.37 9.95 14.37
CA GLU A 69 -7.18 9.17 15.30
C GLU A 69 -7.50 7.77 14.81
N LEU A 70 -7.50 7.54 13.49
CA LEU A 70 -7.77 6.23 12.90
C LEU A 70 -6.51 5.36 12.73
N MET A 71 -5.30 5.90 12.88
CA MET A 71 -4.08 5.13 12.60
C MET A 71 -3.92 3.92 13.52
N ALA A 72 -4.08 4.08 14.82
CA ALA A 72 -3.99 2.97 15.76
C ALA A 72 -5.18 1.99 15.66
N PRO A 73 -6.46 2.43 15.53
CA PRO A 73 -7.58 1.53 15.25
C PRO A 73 -7.44 0.72 13.96
N LEU A 74 -6.99 1.33 12.84
CA LEU A 74 -6.75 0.63 11.57
C LEU A 74 -5.60 -0.39 11.68
N LEU A 75 -4.51 -0.03 12.38
CA LEU A 75 -3.43 -0.96 12.69
C LEU A 75 -3.95 -2.16 13.50
N ALA A 76 -4.74 -1.91 14.54
CA ALA A 76 -5.34 -2.96 15.37
C ALA A 76 -6.28 -3.85 14.54
N HIS A 77 -7.13 -3.26 13.69
CA HIS A 77 -8.03 -4.00 12.80
C HIS A 77 -7.26 -4.95 11.87
N GLY A 78 -6.28 -4.44 11.13
CA GLY A 78 -5.49 -5.29 10.22
C GLY A 78 -4.62 -6.33 10.94
N PHE A 79 -4.27 -6.10 12.22
CA PHE A 79 -3.58 -7.07 13.04
C PHE A 79 -4.47 -8.26 13.41
N VAL A 80 -5.75 -8.02 13.74
CA VAL A 80 -6.68 -9.08 14.17
C VAL A 80 -7.49 -9.71 13.02
N THR A 81 -7.51 -9.09 11.84
CA THR A 81 -8.32 -9.52 10.68
C THR A 81 -7.44 -10.13 9.59
N PRO A 82 -7.79 -11.33 9.02
CA PRO A 82 -8.92 -12.19 9.34
C PRO A 82 -8.76 -12.96 10.67
N ASP A 83 -7.52 -13.19 11.09
CA ASP A 83 -7.14 -13.86 12.35
C ASP A 83 -6.00 -13.07 13.01
N PRO A 84 -5.82 -13.12 14.34
CA PRO A 84 -4.73 -12.42 15.00
C PRO A 84 -3.36 -12.79 14.45
N ALA A 85 -2.54 -11.76 14.14
CA ALA A 85 -1.17 -11.94 13.69
C ALA A 85 -0.19 -12.09 14.86
N ASP A 86 1.00 -12.64 14.57
CA ASP A 86 2.12 -12.68 15.53
C ASP A 86 2.88 -11.35 15.55
N ILE A 87 2.91 -10.64 14.41
CA ILE A 87 3.64 -9.38 14.23
C ILE A 87 2.99 -8.50 13.15
N ALA A 88 2.96 -7.19 13.37
CA ALA A 88 2.73 -6.21 12.31
C ALA A 88 4.06 -5.65 11.80
N VAL A 89 4.25 -5.67 10.49
CA VAL A 89 5.39 -5.05 9.81
C VAL A 89 4.86 -3.88 8.98
N ILE A 90 5.28 -2.67 9.35
CA ILE A 90 4.85 -1.43 8.70
C ILE A 90 6.01 -0.93 7.83
N GLU A 91 5.83 -0.86 6.53
CA GLU A 91 6.81 -0.19 5.66
C GLU A 91 6.58 1.31 5.63
N GLY A 92 7.60 2.08 5.95
CA GLY A 92 7.59 3.54 5.87
C GLY A 92 7.62 4.08 4.45
N VAL A 93 7.34 5.36 4.31
CA VAL A 93 7.39 6.12 3.06
C VAL A 93 8.58 7.08 3.06
N MET A 94 9.18 7.34 1.91
CA MET A 94 10.28 8.31 1.74
C MET A 94 11.39 8.18 2.80
N GLY A 95 11.94 9.26 3.32
CA GLY A 95 12.76 9.29 4.53
C GLY A 95 11.88 9.29 5.79
N LEU A 96 12.45 8.91 6.95
CA LEU A 96 11.71 8.71 8.20
C LEU A 96 10.83 9.92 8.57
N PHE A 97 11.33 11.13 8.36
CA PHE A 97 10.64 12.39 8.71
C PHE A 97 10.02 13.12 7.53
N ASP A 98 10.11 12.52 6.31
CA ASP A 98 9.57 13.15 5.11
C ASP A 98 8.06 12.90 5.02
N GLY A 99 7.31 14.00 4.92
CA GLY A 99 5.85 14.02 4.77
C GLY A 99 5.42 15.22 3.92
N GLN A 100 4.22 15.71 4.14
CA GLN A 100 3.74 16.93 3.49
C GLN A 100 4.67 18.10 3.80
N LEU A 101 5.04 18.86 2.76
CA LEU A 101 5.92 20.01 2.89
C LEU A 101 5.37 21.03 3.90
N GLY A 102 6.22 21.42 4.86
CA GLY A 102 5.91 22.40 5.88
C GLY A 102 5.20 21.87 7.13
N THR A 103 4.64 20.65 7.09
CA THR A 103 3.95 20.08 8.26
C THR A 103 4.54 18.75 8.72
N GLY A 104 5.16 17.97 7.81
CA GLY A 104 5.62 16.61 8.07
C GLY A 104 4.49 15.56 8.19
N ARG A 105 3.23 15.96 7.98
CA ARG A 105 2.08 15.03 8.03
C ARG A 105 2.20 13.93 6.98
N GLY A 106 1.72 12.73 7.32
CA GLY A 106 1.85 11.55 6.48
C GLY A 106 3.26 10.95 6.48
N SER A 107 4.17 11.41 7.34
CA SER A 107 5.51 10.83 7.46
C SER A 107 5.52 9.49 8.19
N SER A 108 6.58 8.71 7.98
CA SER A 108 6.80 7.47 8.74
C SER A 108 6.96 7.74 10.24
N ALA A 109 7.55 8.89 10.61
CA ALA A 109 7.70 9.31 11.99
C ALA A 109 6.35 9.58 12.65
N GLU A 110 5.43 10.27 11.98
CA GLU A 110 4.08 10.51 12.49
C GLU A 110 3.34 9.19 12.76
N ILE A 111 3.40 8.23 11.86
CA ILE A 111 2.78 6.91 12.08
C ILE A 111 3.48 6.17 13.22
N ALA A 112 4.81 6.24 13.32
CA ALA A 112 5.56 5.62 14.41
C ALA A 112 5.15 6.19 15.79
N THR A 113 5.00 7.51 15.90
CA THR A 113 4.58 8.18 17.15
C THR A 113 3.13 7.90 17.49
N THR A 114 2.20 8.10 16.54
CA THR A 114 0.77 7.89 16.72
C THR A 114 0.43 6.46 17.12
N THR A 115 1.14 5.48 16.53
CA THR A 115 0.98 4.07 16.85
C THR A 115 1.96 3.55 17.89
N ARG A 116 2.83 4.40 18.44
CA ARG A 116 3.89 4.06 19.41
C ARG A 116 4.73 2.86 18.95
N THR A 117 5.09 2.84 17.66
CA THR A 117 5.78 1.72 17.01
C THR A 117 7.29 1.93 17.00
N PRO A 118 8.11 0.99 17.51
CA PRO A 118 9.56 1.06 17.39
C PRO A 118 10.01 0.99 15.92
N VAL A 119 10.97 1.86 15.58
CA VAL A 119 11.49 2.03 14.23
C VAL A 119 12.77 1.22 14.05
N VAL A 120 12.83 0.45 12.97
CA VAL A 120 14.04 -0.22 12.47
C VAL A 120 14.49 0.52 11.21
N VAL A 121 15.70 1.09 11.26
CA VAL A 121 16.24 1.88 10.14
C VAL A 121 17.01 0.99 9.19
N VAL A 122 16.59 0.95 7.93
CA VAL A 122 17.36 0.33 6.83
C VAL A 122 18.42 1.33 6.37
N VAL A 123 19.68 0.95 6.51
CA VAL A 123 20.85 1.77 6.19
C VAL A 123 21.50 1.25 4.92
N ASP A 124 21.38 1.99 3.83
CA ASP A 124 22.13 1.69 2.60
C ASP A 124 23.60 2.04 2.78
N THR A 125 24.45 1.03 2.90
CA THR A 125 25.88 1.21 3.18
C THR A 125 26.75 1.34 1.92
N ALA A 126 26.16 1.50 0.73
CA ALA A 126 26.89 1.43 -0.54
C ALA A 126 28.01 2.50 -0.70
N HIS A 127 27.85 3.67 -0.07
CA HIS A 127 28.73 4.83 -0.35
C HIS A 127 29.40 5.44 0.89
N ALA A 128 29.23 4.86 2.07
CA ALA A 128 29.87 5.33 3.31
C ALA A 128 30.09 4.18 4.29
N SER A 129 30.78 4.42 5.37
CA SER A 129 31.05 3.46 6.45
C SER A 129 30.56 4.07 7.78
N LEU A 130 31.44 4.43 8.69
CA LEU A 130 31.11 4.95 10.02
C LEU A 130 30.19 6.20 9.98
N THR A 131 30.20 6.98 8.90
CA THR A 131 29.30 8.13 8.70
C THR A 131 27.82 7.72 8.80
N HIS A 132 27.46 6.48 8.42
CA HIS A 132 26.09 6.00 8.57
C HIS A 132 25.65 5.95 10.04
N ALA A 133 26.53 5.68 10.98
CA ALA A 133 26.21 5.75 12.41
C ALA A 133 25.83 7.19 12.83
N ALA A 134 26.50 8.21 12.28
CA ALA A 134 26.13 9.61 12.54
C ALA A 134 24.76 9.97 11.93
N VAL A 135 24.43 9.44 10.74
CA VAL A 135 23.11 9.63 10.14
C VAL A 135 22.02 9.00 11.02
N VAL A 136 22.20 7.76 11.45
CA VAL A 136 21.23 7.07 12.32
C VAL A 136 21.13 7.75 13.69
N ALA A 137 22.25 8.25 14.25
CA ALA A 137 22.24 9.08 15.47
C ALA A 137 21.36 10.31 15.29
N GLY A 138 21.50 11.01 14.16
CA GLY A 138 20.67 12.16 13.83
C GLY A 138 19.18 11.79 13.77
N LEU A 139 18.83 10.69 13.12
CA LEU A 139 17.43 10.20 13.08
C LEU A 139 16.89 9.84 14.47
N ALA A 140 17.72 9.22 15.32
CA ALA A 140 17.33 8.79 16.66
C ALA A 140 17.18 9.94 17.67
N THR A 141 17.72 11.12 17.36
CA THR A 141 17.72 12.29 18.26
C THR A 141 16.94 13.48 17.74
N PHE A 142 16.48 13.42 16.48
CA PHE A 142 15.80 14.53 15.82
C PHE A 142 14.42 14.80 16.44
N ASP A 143 13.70 13.75 16.81
CA ASP A 143 12.41 13.82 17.47
C ASP A 143 12.41 12.83 18.66
N PRO A 144 12.22 13.33 19.90
CA PRO A 144 12.26 12.50 21.11
C PRO A 144 11.09 11.49 21.20
N ASP A 145 10.01 11.71 20.47
CA ASP A 145 8.84 10.82 20.46
C ASP A 145 9.02 9.63 19.50
N VAL A 146 10.05 9.68 18.62
CA VAL A 146 10.38 8.60 17.69
C VAL A 146 11.44 7.69 18.31
N THR A 147 11.09 6.41 18.52
CA THR A 147 12.03 5.41 19.06
C THR A 147 12.72 4.65 17.93
N VAL A 148 13.96 5.03 17.59
CA VAL A 148 14.81 4.22 16.70
C VAL A 148 15.40 3.05 17.52
N ALA A 149 14.80 1.87 17.40
CA ALA A 149 15.09 0.70 18.22
C ALA A 149 16.17 -0.20 17.64
N GLY A 150 16.41 -0.15 16.32
CA GLY A 150 17.41 -1.00 15.67
C GLY A 150 17.73 -0.57 14.25
N ALA A 151 18.67 -1.28 13.64
CA ALA A 151 19.06 -1.05 12.24
C ALA A 151 19.26 -2.37 11.47
N ILE A 152 19.00 -2.34 10.17
CA ILE A 152 19.38 -3.38 9.21
C ILE A 152 20.31 -2.73 8.19
N LEU A 153 21.53 -3.25 8.06
CA LEU A 153 22.51 -2.77 7.09
C LEU A 153 22.22 -3.42 5.73
N ASN A 154 21.99 -2.60 4.72
CA ASN A 154 21.73 -3.07 3.35
C ASN A 154 22.92 -2.75 2.43
N ARG A 155 23.11 -3.55 1.39
CA ARG A 155 24.19 -3.42 0.41
C ARG A 155 25.60 -3.42 1.01
N VAL A 156 25.82 -4.25 2.03
CA VAL A 156 27.12 -4.37 2.70
C VAL A 156 28.16 -4.91 1.74
N ALA A 157 29.25 -4.16 1.54
CA ALA A 157 30.29 -4.50 0.58
C ALA A 157 31.20 -5.66 1.02
N SER A 158 31.41 -5.81 2.34
CA SER A 158 32.20 -6.90 2.94
C SER A 158 31.90 -7.03 4.43
N PRO A 159 32.20 -8.19 5.06
CA PRO A 159 32.02 -8.38 6.51
C PRO A 159 32.78 -7.32 7.34
N ARG A 160 33.97 -6.92 6.92
CA ARG A 160 34.75 -5.85 7.59
C ARG A 160 34.04 -4.49 7.52
N HIS A 161 33.45 -4.17 6.39
CA HIS A 161 32.69 -2.93 6.20
C HIS A 161 31.47 -2.92 7.10
N GLY A 162 30.66 -3.99 7.09
CA GLY A 162 29.48 -4.10 7.95
C GLY A 162 29.83 -4.04 9.44
N ALA A 163 30.90 -4.70 9.86
CA ALA A 163 31.38 -4.67 11.25
C ALA A 163 31.76 -3.26 11.71
N GLU A 164 32.35 -2.44 10.84
CA GLU A 164 32.70 -1.05 11.15
C GLU A 164 31.46 -0.18 11.38
N VAL A 165 30.43 -0.30 10.53
CA VAL A 165 29.14 0.41 10.71
C VAL A 165 28.44 -0.08 11.98
N ALA A 166 28.37 -1.40 12.18
CA ALA A 166 27.75 -2.00 13.37
C ALA A 166 28.42 -1.55 14.67
N ARG A 167 29.76 -1.44 14.68
CA ARG A 167 30.50 -0.91 15.83
C ARG A 167 30.11 0.55 16.16
N GLY A 168 29.91 1.36 15.12
CA GLY A 168 29.45 2.75 15.30
C GLY A 168 28.04 2.83 15.88
N LEU A 169 27.13 1.98 15.41
CA LEU A 169 25.76 1.92 15.92
C LEU A 169 25.69 1.36 17.35
N ALA A 170 26.53 0.37 17.67
CA ALA A 170 26.61 -0.17 19.03
C ALA A 170 27.04 0.89 20.08
N GLN A 171 27.90 1.86 19.71
CA GLN A 171 28.27 2.99 20.58
C GLN A 171 27.09 3.90 20.90
N LEU A 172 26.05 3.89 20.06
CA LEU A 172 24.80 4.64 20.23
C LEU A 172 23.71 3.80 20.94
N GLY A 173 24.00 2.56 21.29
CA GLY A 173 23.02 1.63 21.85
C GLY A 173 22.00 1.11 20.82
N ILE A 174 22.27 1.26 19.52
CA ILE A 174 21.37 0.82 18.46
C ILE A 174 21.85 -0.55 17.94
N PRO A 175 21.11 -1.65 18.20
CA PRO A 175 21.47 -2.99 17.72
C PRO A 175 21.31 -3.10 16.20
N VAL A 176 22.20 -3.87 15.57
CA VAL A 176 22.12 -4.26 14.17
C VAL A 176 21.47 -5.64 14.08
N LEU A 177 20.25 -5.69 13.52
CA LEU A 177 19.45 -6.92 13.38
C LEU A 177 19.86 -7.76 12.17
N GLY A 178 20.62 -7.21 11.25
CA GLY A 178 21.08 -7.92 10.07
C GLY A 178 22.03 -7.11 9.20
N GLN A 179 22.78 -7.82 8.35
CA GLN A 179 23.75 -7.25 7.42
C GLN A 179 23.62 -7.91 6.06
N ILE A 180 22.80 -7.33 5.21
CA ILE A 180 22.46 -7.85 3.88
C ILE A 180 23.58 -7.46 2.90
N PRO A 181 24.26 -8.44 2.26
CA PRO A 181 25.33 -8.15 1.31
C PRO A 181 24.80 -7.46 0.04
N ARG A 182 25.69 -6.79 -0.65
CA ARG A 182 25.39 -6.28 -2.00
C ARG A 182 25.19 -7.48 -2.93
N THR A 183 23.98 -7.62 -3.47
CA THR A 183 23.62 -8.67 -4.43
C THR A 183 22.95 -8.06 -5.65
N GLU A 184 23.26 -8.61 -6.83
CA GLU A 184 22.62 -8.23 -8.11
C GLU A 184 21.37 -9.08 -8.38
N SER A 185 21.17 -10.16 -7.62
CA SER A 185 20.20 -11.21 -7.95
C SER A 185 18.74 -10.89 -7.65
N ILE A 186 18.44 -9.81 -6.90
CA ILE A 186 17.06 -9.51 -6.50
C ILE A 186 16.72 -8.06 -6.84
N PHE A 187 16.40 -7.85 -8.10
CA PHE A 187 15.90 -6.58 -8.61
C PHE A 187 14.39 -6.68 -8.81
N VAL A 188 13.62 -5.82 -8.15
CA VAL A 188 12.21 -5.62 -8.46
C VAL A 188 12.13 -4.55 -9.54
N PRO A 189 11.57 -4.86 -10.72
CA PRO A 189 11.51 -3.89 -11.80
C PRO A 189 10.68 -2.67 -11.40
N SER A 190 11.17 -1.48 -11.77
CA SER A 190 10.48 -0.22 -11.53
C SER A 190 9.96 0.39 -12.82
N ARG A 191 8.83 1.07 -12.75
CA ARG A 191 8.23 1.90 -13.81
C ARG A 191 8.26 3.38 -13.41
N HIS A 192 7.72 4.21 -14.27
CA HIS A 192 7.67 5.68 -14.07
C HIS A 192 6.92 6.14 -12.82
N LEU A 193 6.09 5.28 -12.23
CA LEU A 193 5.29 5.54 -11.04
C LEU A 193 5.62 4.63 -9.84
N GLY A 194 6.79 3.98 -9.85
CA GLY A 194 7.20 3.06 -8.79
C GLY A 194 7.55 1.67 -9.30
N LEU A 195 7.36 0.63 -8.50
CA LEU A 195 7.57 -0.76 -8.90
C LEU A 195 6.49 -1.20 -9.90
N VAL A 196 6.77 -2.24 -10.69
CA VAL A 196 5.72 -2.94 -11.46
C VAL A 196 4.78 -3.62 -10.46
N PRO A 197 3.44 -3.48 -10.58
CA PRO A 197 2.52 -4.17 -9.68
C PRO A 197 2.77 -5.67 -9.62
N ALA A 198 2.66 -6.25 -8.41
CA ALA A 198 2.96 -7.67 -8.18
C ALA A 198 2.14 -8.61 -9.08
N GLY A 199 0.88 -8.28 -9.36
CA GLY A 199 -0.02 -9.05 -10.23
C GLY A 199 0.31 -8.99 -11.73
N GLU A 200 1.11 -8.00 -12.17
CA GLU A 200 1.52 -7.86 -13.57
C GLU A 200 2.85 -8.57 -13.89
N TRP A 201 3.56 -9.03 -12.89
CA TRP A 201 4.87 -9.65 -13.06
C TRP A 201 4.80 -11.16 -12.84
N GLU A 202 5.00 -11.94 -13.90
CA GLU A 202 4.85 -13.41 -13.88
C GLU A 202 5.71 -14.12 -12.83
N ASP A 203 6.93 -13.58 -12.55
CA ASP A 203 7.87 -14.17 -11.60
C ASP A 203 7.79 -13.57 -10.17
N SER A 204 6.80 -12.73 -9.88
CA SER A 204 6.73 -11.97 -8.64
C SER A 204 6.76 -12.87 -7.39
N ALA A 205 6.03 -13.96 -7.38
CA ALA A 205 5.99 -14.92 -6.26
C ALA A 205 7.37 -15.56 -6.01
N THR A 206 8.06 -15.98 -7.06
CA THR A 206 9.42 -16.57 -6.98
C THR A 206 10.41 -15.54 -6.43
N LYS A 207 10.31 -14.29 -6.88
CA LYS A 207 11.19 -13.21 -6.42
C LYS A 207 10.93 -12.83 -4.96
N VAL A 208 9.66 -12.74 -4.55
CA VAL A 208 9.28 -12.49 -3.16
C VAL A 208 9.79 -13.62 -2.26
N ALA A 209 9.66 -14.89 -2.68
CA ALA A 209 10.23 -16.02 -1.95
C ALA A 209 11.75 -15.94 -1.86
N GLY A 210 12.42 -15.54 -2.96
CA GLY A 210 13.88 -15.32 -2.99
C GLY A 210 14.32 -14.20 -2.05
N LEU A 211 13.56 -13.09 -1.98
CA LEU A 211 13.79 -12.03 -0.98
C LEU A 211 13.64 -12.58 0.45
N GLY A 212 12.62 -13.40 0.71
CA GLY A 212 12.43 -14.06 2.00
C GLY A 212 13.63 -14.92 2.39
N GLY A 213 14.15 -15.73 1.44
CA GLY A 213 15.35 -16.54 1.65
C GLY A 213 16.60 -15.70 1.99
N LEU A 214 16.81 -14.60 1.24
CA LEU A 214 17.92 -13.69 1.51
C LEU A 214 17.80 -13.06 2.91
N ILE A 215 16.63 -12.57 3.27
CA ILE A 215 16.42 -11.98 4.60
C ILE A 215 16.63 -13.01 5.70
N ALA A 216 16.12 -14.23 5.55
CA ALA A 216 16.30 -15.30 6.55
C ALA A 216 17.77 -15.68 6.75
N GLU A 217 18.63 -15.52 5.72
CA GLU A 217 20.07 -15.80 5.81
C GLU A 217 20.86 -14.70 6.55
N TYR A 218 20.45 -13.42 6.38
CA TYR A 218 21.27 -12.28 6.83
C TYR A 218 20.63 -11.41 7.92
N VAL A 219 19.40 -11.71 8.34
CA VAL A 219 18.69 -10.97 9.38
C VAL A 219 18.27 -11.94 10.49
N ASP A 220 18.53 -11.56 11.73
CA ASP A 220 18.10 -12.30 12.91
C ASP A 220 16.59 -12.08 13.14
N LEU A 221 15.77 -13.04 12.68
CA LEU A 221 14.33 -12.98 12.77
C LEU A 221 13.82 -13.04 14.22
N ASP A 222 14.51 -13.74 15.11
CA ASP A 222 14.14 -13.82 16.52
C ASP A 222 14.40 -12.46 17.20
N ALA A 223 15.52 -11.82 16.93
CA ALA A 223 15.79 -10.46 17.40
C ALA A 223 14.76 -9.43 16.87
N VAL A 224 14.27 -9.60 15.63
CA VAL A 224 13.19 -8.80 15.08
C VAL A 224 11.89 -9.01 15.86
N MET A 225 11.54 -10.26 16.17
CA MET A 225 10.35 -10.60 16.96
C MET A 225 10.45 -10.04 18.38
N ASP A 226 11.61 -10.18 19.02
CA ASP A 226 11.87 -9.63 20.35
C ASP A 226 11.73 -8.10 20.36
N MET A 227 12.26 -7.44 19.34
CA MET A 227 12.12 -5.98 19.17
C MET A 227 10.66 -5.58 18.95
N ALA A 228 9.92 -6.28 18.10
CA ALA A 228 8.51 -6.03 17.90
C ALA A 228 7.68 -6.19 19.20
N ALA A 229 8.08 -7.13 20.05
CA ALA A 229 7.45 -7.36 21.34
C ALA A 229 7.70 -6.23 22.38
N THR A 230 8.71 -5.35 22.14
CA THR A 230 8.95 -4.16 22.98
C THR A 230 7.94 -3.05 22.74
N ALA A 231 7.19 -3.10 21.64
CA ALA A 231 6.17 -2.12 21.35
C ALA A 231 5.14 -2.06 22.50
N PRO A 232 4.86 -0.87 23.06
CA PRO A 232 3.94 -0.74 24.18
C PRO A 232 2.50 -1.09 23.76
N ASP A 233 1.71 -1.57 24.71
CA ASP A 233 0.30 -1.84 24.46
C ASP A 233 -0.42 -0.58 23.95
N LEU A 234 -1.34 -0.78 23.00
CA LEU A 234 -2.23 0.27 22.51
C LEU A 234 -3.56 0.19 23.25
N ASP A 235 -4.01 1.31 23.78
CA ASP A 235 -5.33 1.46 24.40
C ASP A 235 -6.32 1.91 23.33
N VAL A 236 -6.64 1.00 22.43
CA VAL A 236 -7.54 1.23 21.29
C VAL A 236 -8.37 -0.01 21.02
N GLU A 237 -9.58 0.21 20.50
CA GLU A 237 -10.39 -0.83 19.88
C GLU A 237 -10.01 -0.92 18.38
N PRO A 238 -10.01 -2.13 17.77
CA PRO A 238 -9.87 -2.27 16.34
C PRO A 238 -10.95 -1.46 15.61
N TRP A 239 -10.57 -0.84 14.49
CA TRP A 239 -11.56 -0.20 13.63
C TRP A 239 -12.63 -1.20 13.19
N ASP A 240 -13.89 -0.79 13.29
CA ASP A 240 -15.05 -1.59 12.88
C ASP A 240 -15.81 -0.86 11.78
N PRO A 241 -15.87 -1.42 10.55
CA PRO A 241 -16.58 -0.79 9.44
C PRO A 241 -18.08 -0.61 9.70
N ALA A 242 -18.73 -1.48 10.47
CA ALA A 242 -20.14 -1.33 10.79
C ALA A 242 -20.37 -0.16 11.77
N ALA A 243 -19.54 -0.05 12.81
CA ALA A 243 -19.58 1.09 13.72
C ALA A 243 -19.25 2.42 13.04
N ALA A 244 -18.32 2.40 12.07
CA ALA A 244 -17.98 3.57 11.28
C ALA A 244 -19.17 4.05 10.42
N LEU A 245 -19.89 3.12 9.78
CA LEU A 245 -21.10 3.42 9.02
C LEU A 245 -22.22 3.97 9.90
N GLU A 246 -22.45 3.36 11.07
CA GLU A 246 -23.43 3.84 12.03
C GLU A 246 -23.12 5.28 12.50
N SER A 247 -21.85 5.55 12.81
CA SER A 247 -21.37 6.88 13.21
C SER A 247 -21.54 7.92 12.09
N ALA A 248 -21.43 7.50 10.84
CA ALA A 248 -21.69 8.35 9.66
C ALA A 248 -23.18 8.52 9.36
N GLY A 249 -24.08 7.93 10.14
CA GLY A 249 -25.52 8.02 9.97
C GLY A 249 -26.07 7.12 8.86
N TRP A 250 -25.38 6.05 8.49
CA TRP A 250 -25.85 5.09 7.51
C TRP A 250 -27.14 4.39 8.01
N GLN A 251 -28.19 4.44 7.20
CA GLN A 251 -29.50 3.89 7.54
C GLN A 251 -29.85 2.62 6.73
N GLY A 252 -28.87 2.06 6.04
CA GLY A 252 -29.09 0.96 5.09
C GLY A 252 -29.33 1.45 3.65
N HIS A 253 -29.44 0.52 2.74
CA HIS A 253 -29.67 0.80 1.31
C HIS A 253 -31.12 0.48 0.89
N PRO A 254 -31.65 1.15 -0.16
CA PRO A 254 -33.01 0.96 -0.63
C PRO A 254 -33.22 -0.29 -1.51
N PHE A 255 -32.18 -1.03 -1.79
CA PHE A 255 -32.15 -2.15 -2.74
C PHE A 255 -32.34 -3.46 -2.00
N GLY A 256 -33.48 -4.00 -1.80
CA GLY A 256 -33.72 -5.34 -1.31
C GLY A 256 -32.66 -6.00 -0.40
N GLU A 257 -32.70 -7.31 -0.24
CA GLU A 257 -31.69 -8.01 0.56
C GLU A 257 -30.37 -8.18 -0.21
N SER A 258 -29.27 -7.68 0.37
CA SER A 258 -27.87 -7.88 -0.09
C SER A 258 -27.62 -7.61 -1.60
N PRO A 259 -27.72 -6.37 -2.05
CA PRO A 259 -27.48 -6.02 -3.47
C PRO A 259 -26.05 -6.40 -3.89
N LEU A 260 -25.91 -6.83 -5.14
CA LEU A 260 -24.63 -7.25 -5.71
C LEU A 260 -23.90 -6.05 -6.33
N VAL A 261 -22.66 -5.83 -5.86
CA VAL A 261 -21.75 -4.81 -6.41
C VAL A 261 -20.57 -5.51 -7.07
N GLY A 262 -20.34 -5.23 -8.34
CA GLY A 262 -19.13 -5.64 -9.05
C GLY A 262 -17.98 -4.69 -8.73
N MET A 263 -16.84 -5.22 -8.36
CA MET A 263 -15.63 -4.45 -8.13
C MET A 263 -14.58 -4.86 -9.18
N PHE A 264 -14.11 -3.88 -9.97
CA PHE A 264 -13.09 -4.18 -10.97
C PHE A 264 -11.79 -4.62 -10.28
N ALA A 265 -11.21 -5.68 -10.81
CA ALA A 265 -10.04 -6.39 -10.29
C ALA A 265 -9.12 -6.87 -11.42
N GLY A 266 -8.16 -7.73 -11.10
CA GLY A 266 -7.23 -8.29 -12.08
C GLY A 266 -6.07 -7.35 -12.39
N ARG A 267 -5.30 -7.67 -13.44
CA ARG A 267 -4.02 -7.00 -13.74
C ARG A 267 -4.14 -5.53 -14.13
N ALA A 268 -5.27 -5.14 -14.74
CA ALA A 268 -5.50 -3.75 -15.15
C ALA A 268 -6.00 -2.86 -14.00
N PHE A 269 -6.61 -3.46 -12.94
CA PHE A 269 -7.25 -2.77 -11.82
C PHE A 269 -6.76 -3.32 -10.48
N THR A 270 -5.50 -3.04 -10.16
CA THR A 270 -4.80 -3.57 -8.99
C THR A 270 -4.89 -2.68 -7.76
N PHE A 271 -5.37 -1.43 -7.89
CA PHE A 271 -5.37 -0.43 -6.82
C PHE A 271 -6.71 -0.44 -6.08
N ARG A 272 -6.70 -1.09 -4.91
CA ARG A 272 -7.87 -1.24 -4.06
C ARG A 272 -7.44 -1.32 -2.60
N TYR A 273 -8.07 -0.52 -1.75
CA TYR A 273 -7.91 -0.65 -0.31
C TYR A 273 -8.82 -1.78 0.20
N PRO A 274 -8.34 -2.68 1.05
CA PRO A 274 -9.18 -3.72 1.67
C PRO A 274 -10.39 -3.13 2.40
N GLU A 275 -10.22 -1.98 3.05
CA GLU A 275 -11.25 -1.25 3.79
C GLU A 275 -12.43 -0.85 2.91
N THR A 276 -12.21 -0.57 1.62
CA THR A 276 -13.31 -0.28 0.67
C THR A 276 -14.24 -1.48 0.53
N THR A 277 -13.68 -2.68 0.39
CA THR A 277 -14.46 -3.93 0.32
C THR A 277 -15.16 -4.21 1.65
N GLU A 278 -14.46 -4.03 2.77
CA GLU A 278 -15.01 -4.25 4.12
C GLU A 278 -16.17 -3.29 4.43
N MET A 279 -16.05 -2.02 4.04
CA MET A 279 -17.13 -1.03 4.18
C MET A 279 -18.35 -1.40 3.33
N LEU A 280 -18.18 -1.84 2.09
CA LEU A 280 -19.29 -2.29 1.25
C LEU A 280 -20.01 -3.50 1.86
N ILE A 281 -19.25 -4.48 2.36
CA ILE A 281 -19.82 -5.66 3.03
C ILE A 281 -20.56 -5.26 4.30
N ALA A 282 -19.98 -4.40 5.14
CA ALA A 282 -20.61 -3.90 6.35
C ALA A 282 -21.87 -3.08 6.05
N ALA A 283 -21.90 -2.39 4.91
CA ALA A 283 -23.09 -1.67 4.43
C ALA A 283 -24.21 -2.60 3.90
N GLY A 284 -23.99 -3.91 3.89
CA GLY A 284 -24.97 -4.93 3.48
C GLY A 284 -24.87 -5.37 2.01
N PHE A 285 -23.85 -4.91 1.28
CA PHE A 285 -23.64 -5.33 -0.11
C PHE A 285 -22.90 -6.68 -0.20
N ARG A 286 -23.19 -7.45 -1.21
CA ARG A 286 -22.33 -8.54 -1.67
C ARG A 286 -21.37 -7.98 -2.70
N VAL A 287 -20.09 -8.26 -2.55
CA VAL A 287 -19.03 -7.79 -3.46
C VAL A 287 -18.52 -8.97 -4.27
N VAL A 288 -18.38 -8.79 -5.58
CA VAL A 288 -17.79 -9.77 -6.48
C VAL A 288 -16.75 -9.09 -7.37
N ASP A 289 -15.62 -9.75 -7.55
CA ASP A 289 -14.58 -9.25 -8.45
C ASP A 289 -15.03 -9.46 -9.91
N VAL A 290 -14.70 -8.44 -10.75
CA VAL A 290 -14.88 -8.48 -12.21
C VAL A 290 -13.54 -8.14 -12.83
N ASP A 291 -12.93 -9.07 -13.56
CA ASP A 291 -11.68 -8.83 -14.27
C ASP A 291 -11.98 -8.45 -15.73
N PRO A 292 -11.81 -7.17 -16.11
CA PRO A 292 -12.14 -6.72 -17.45
C PRO A 292 -11.23 -7.25 -18.56
N LEU A 293 -10.18 -7.99 -18.21
CA LEU A 293 -9.32 -8.67 -19.18
C LEU A 293 -9.85 -10.08 -19.53
N THR A 294 -10.66 -10.69 -18.66
CA THR A 294 -11.11 -12.08 -18.81
C THR A 294 -12.62 -12.26 -18.82
N ASP A 295 -13.35 -11.49 -18.02
CA ASP A 295 -14.81 -11.57 -17.94
C ASP A 295 -15.45 -10.87 -19.14
N ARG A 296 -16.39 -11.55 -19.78
CA ARG A 296 -17.06 -11.03 -20.99
C ARG A 296 -18.32 -10.24 -20.69
N ARG A 297 -18.89 -10.42 -19.50
CA ARG A 297 -20.11 -9.75 -19.03
C ARG A 297 -20.06 -9.51 -17.54
N LEU A 298 -20.85 -8.57 -17.09
CA LEU A 298 -21.11 -8.35 -15.68
C LEU A 298 -21.89 -9.54 -15.10
N PRO A 299 -21.72 -9.86 -13.81
CA PRO A 299 -22.48 -10.91 -13.14
C PRO A 299 -23.99 -10.65 -13.17
N ASP A 300 -24.78 -11.71 -13.35
CA ASP A 300 -26.23 -11.61 -13.33
C ASP A 300 -26.75 -11.01 -12.02
N GLY A 301 -27.68 -10.06 -12.14
CA GLY A 301 -28.30 -9.38 -11.00
C GLY A 301 -27.42 -8.32 -10.34
N ILE A 302 -26.37 -7.86 -11.02
CA ILE A 302 -25.55 -6.74 -10.56
C ILE A 302 -26.38 -5.46 -10.42
N GLN A 303 -26.13 -4.70 -9.35
CA GLN A 303 -26.88 -3.50 -9.00
C GLN A 303 -26.00 -2.27 -8.80
N GLY A 304 -24.69 -2.42 -8.91
CA GLY A 304 -23.73 -1.32 -8.85
C GLY A 304 -22.33 -1.76 -9.24
N LEU A 305 -21.49 -0.81 -9.63
CA LEU A 305 -20.07 -1.03 -9.96
C LEU A 305 -19.17 -0.09 -9.19
N TYR A 306 -18.05 -0.62 -8.73
CA TYR A 306 -16.90 0.13 -8.24
C TYR A 306 -15.68 -0.18 -9.12
N LEU A 307 -15.17 0.82 -9.81
CA LEU A 307 -13.99 0.75 -10.67
C LEU A 307 -12.86 1.52 -9.99
N GLY A 308 -11.92 0.82 -9.39
CA GLY A 308 -10.78 1.39 -8.71
C GLY A 308 -9.66 1.83 -9.65
N GLY A 309 -8.46 1.99 -9.09
CA GLY A 309 -7.26 2.40 -9.80
C GLY A 309 -6.47 1.23 -10.40
N GLY A 310 -5.45 1.58 -11.18
CA GLY A 310 -4.54 0.62 -11.82
C GLY A 310 -3.79 1.23 -13.00
N PHE A 311 -3.33 0.36 -13.91
CA PHE A 311 -2.60 0.76 -15.11
C PHE A 311 -3.31 0.29 -16.40
N PRO A 312 -4.52 0.78 -16.70
CA PRO A 312 -5.30 0.34 -17.86
C PRO A 312 -4.58 0.61 -19.19
N GLN A 313 -3.74 1.65 -19.27
CA GLN A 313 -2.94 1.94 -20.46
C GLN A 313 -1.95 0.83 -20.83
N MET A 314 -1.53 0.01 -19.87
CA MET A 314 -0.66 -1.14 -20.13
C MET A 314 -1.40 -2.32 -20.75
N HIS A 315 -2.73 -2.30 -20.65
CA HIS A 315 -3.65 -3.34 -21.10
C HIS A 315 -4.69 -2.79 -22.07
N ALA A 316 -4.44 -1.60 -22.65
CA ALA A 316 -5.45 -0.89 -23.45
C ALA A 316 -5.95 -1.71 -24.66
N THR A 317 -5.06 -2.43 -25.34
CA THR A 317 -5.42 -3.33 -26.45
C THR A 317 -6.28 -4.50 -25.99
N ASP A 318 -5.98 -5.09 -24.84
CA ASP A 318 -6.76 -6.21 -24.31
C ASP A 318 -8.14 -5.75 -23.84
N LEU A 319 -8.22 -4.57 -23.21
CA LEU A 319 -9.46 -3.93 -22.79
C LEU A 319 -10.35 -3.58 -23.99
N GLU A 320 -9.77 -3.01 -25.05
CA GLU A 320 -10.46 -2.72 -26.33
C GLU A 320 -11.00 -4.01 -26.97
N THR A 321 -10.21 -5.08 -26.95
CA THR A 321 -10.62 -6.37 -27.52
C THR A 321 -11.81 -6.99 -26.77
N ASN A 322 -11.97 -6.67 -25.48
CA ASN A 322 -13.12 -7.12 -24.67
C ASN A 322 -14.31 -6.16 -24.77
N SER A 323 -14.72 -5.86 -26.00
CA SER A 323 -15.83 -4.96 -26.28
C SER A 323 -17.17 -5.45 -25.71
N GLU A 324 -17.37 -6.76 -25.53
CA GLU A 324 -18.59 -7.33 -24.94
C GLU A 324 -18.83 -6.81 -23.52
N LEU A 325 -17.80 -6.81 -22.67
CA LEU A 325 -17.91 -6.24 -21.32
C LEU A 325 -18.05 -4.72 -21.33
N ALA A 326 -17.34 -4.03 -22.22
CA ALA A 326 -17.44 -2.59 -22.37
C ALA A 326 -18.87 -2.15 -22.74
N ASP A 327 -19.50 -2.85 -23.70
CA ASP A 327 -20.88 -2.62 -24.11
C ASP A 327 -21.87 -2.95 -22.99
N ASP A 328 -21.61 -4.01 -22.21
CA ASP A 328 -22.46 -4.39 -21.10
C ASP A 328 -22.40 -3.35 -19.96
N VAL A 329 -21.21 -2.84 -19.62
CA VAL A 329 -21.03 -1.74 -18.66
C VAL A 329 -21.76 -0.48 -19.14
N ARG A 330 -21.62 -0.12 -20.41
CA ARG A 330 -22.33 1.03 -20.99
C ARG A 330 -23.84 0.87 -20.90
N SER A 331 -24.37 -0.29 -21.30
CA SER A 331 -25.80 -0.56 -21.27
C SER A 331 -26.38 -0.47 -19.85
N HIS A 332 -25.67 -0.96 -18.84
CA HIS A 332 -26.06 -0.86 -17.45
C HIS A 332 -25.99 0.61 -16.94
N ALA A 333 -24.96 1.37 -17.35
CA ALA A 333 -24.85 2.79 -17.02
C ALA A 333 -26.02 3.60 -17.63
N GLU A 334 -26.37 3.36 -18.90
CA GLU A 334 -27.51 3.99 -19.59
C GLU A 334 -28.86 3.61 -18.95
N ALA A 335 -28.96 2.40 -18.39
CA ALA A 335 -30.11 1.96 -17.61
C ALA A 335 -30.17 2.58 -16.19
N GLY A 336 -29.20 3.39 -15.80
CA GLY A 336 -29.17 4.12 -14.54
C GLY A 336 -28.53 3.35 -13.38
N MET A 337 -27.76 2.29 -13.64
CA MET A 337 -27.01 1.60 -12.59
C MET A 337 -25.97 2.53 -11.95
N PRO A 338 -25.88 2.61 -10.61
CA PRO A 338 -24.85 3.39 -9.93
C PRO A 338 -23.44 2.87 -10.23
N ILE A 339 -22.54 3.77 -10.64
CA ILE A 339 -21.14 3.46 -10.91
C ILE A 339 -20.26 4.47 -10.17
N VAL A 340 -19.32 3.97 -9.36
CA VAL A 340 -18.25 4.76 -8.78
C VAL A 340 -16.97 4.41 -9.51
N ALA A 341 -16.26 5.41 -10.03
CA ALA A 341 -15.04 5.20 -10.78
C ALA A 341 -13.98 6.23 -10.38
N GLU A 342 -12.79 5.73 -10.09
CA GLU A 342 -11.62 6.55 -9.76
C GLU A 342 -10.39 6.09 -10.54
N CYS A 343 -9.50 7.04 -10.86
CA CYS A 343 -8.23 6.78 -11.55
C CYS A 343 -8.43 5.92 -12.82
N ALA A 344 -7.96 4.67 -12.84
CA ALA A 344 -8.13 3.74 -13.96
C ALA A 344 -9.59 3.51 -14.34
N GLY A 345 -10.48 3.46 -13.35
CA GLY A 345 -11.92 3.32 -13.59
C GLY A 345 -12.52 4.48 -14.37
N LEU A 346 -12.09 5.71 -14.06
CA LEU A 346 -12.47 6.89 -14.85
C LEU A 346 -12.01 6.76 -16.31
N LEU A 347 -10.76 6.30 -16.52
CA LEU A 347 -10.20 6.13 -17.87
C LEU A 347 -10.93 5.06 -18.67
N TYR A 348 -11.33 3.97 -18.03
CA TYR A 348 -12.11 2.91 -18.66
C TYR A 348 -13.52 3.36 -19.04
N LEU A 349 -14.14 4.28 -18.29
CA LEU A 349 -15.45 4.85 -18.63
C LEU A 349 -15.39 5.92 -19.74
N CYS A 350 -14.22 6.45 -20.08
CA CYS A 350 -14.03 7.35 -21.23
C CYS A 350 -14.34 6.64 -22.54
N ARG A 351 -14.44 7.39 -23.64
CA ARG A 351 -14.60 6.82 -25.00
C ARG A 351 -13.32 6.17 -25.49
N HIS A 352 -12.19 6.86 -25.27
CA HIS A 352 -10.88 6.34 -25.68
C HIS A 352 -9.83 6.56 -24.59
N LEU A 353 -8.84 5.69 -24.56
CA LEU A 353 -7.60 5.81 -23.80
C LEU A 353 -6.42 5.63 -24.76
N ASP A 354 -5.65 6.70 -25.00
CA ASP A 354 -4.55 6.71 -25.99
C ASP A 354 -4.96 6.20 -27.40
N GLY A 355 -6.22 6.46 -27.80
CA GLY A 355 -6.79 6.05 -29.08
C GLY A 355 -7.44 4.66 -29.07
N HIS A 356 -7.32 3.87 -28.03
CA HIS A 356 -8.02 2.60 -27.85
C HIS A 356 -9.46 2.82 -27.35
N GLU A 357 -10.44 2.12 -27.92
CA GLU A 357 -11.83 2.19 -27.50
C GLU A 357 -11.99 1.62 -26.09
N MET A 358 -12.75 2.33 -25.26
CA MET A 358 -13.11 1.94 -23.89
C MET A 358 -14.62 1.83 -23.73
N ALA A 359 -15.17 1.79 -22.53
CA ALA A 359 -16.61 1.62 -22.32
C ALA A 359 -17.49 2.74 -22.88
N GLY A 360 -16.95 3.96 -23.05
CA GLY A 360 -17.67 5.05 -23.69
C GLY A 360 -18.90 5.56 -22.94
N VAL A 361 -18.93 5.39 -21.63
CA VAL A 361 -20.00 5.89 -20.74
C VAL A 361 -19.90 7.42 -20.60
N LEU A 362 -18.68 7.93 -20.56
CA LEU A 362 -18.41 9.36 -20.43
C LEU A 362 -18.01 9.95 -21.79
N PRO A 363 -18.56 11.13 -22.19
CA PRO A 363 -18.20 11.81 -23.44
C PRO A 363 -16.83 12.50 -23.31
N MET A 364 -15.79 11.74 -23.05
CA MET A 364 -14.44 12.22 -22.81
C MET A 364 -13.43 11.28 -23.46
N ASP A 365 -12.29 11.82 -23.88
CA ASP A 365 -11.10 11.06 -24.25
C ASP A 365 -10.03 11.21 -23.19
N ALA A 366 -9.33 10.12 -22.90
CA ALA A 366 -8.19 10.07 -22.00
C ALA A 366 -6.90 9.82 -22.74
N ALA A 367 -5.82 10.43 -22.28
CA ALA A 367 -4.50 10.23 -22.86
C ALA A 367 -3.40 10.28 -21.79
N MET A 368 -2.29 9.58 -22.04
CA MET A 368 -1.10 9.65 -21.20
C MET A 368 -0.35 10.98 -21.42
N ALA A 369 0.00 11.64 -20.30
CA ALA A 369 0.74 12.90 -20.29
C ALA A 369 2.21 12.69 -19.91
N LYS A 370 3.08 13.60 -20.34
CA LYS A 370 4.50 13.58 -19.94
C LYS A 370 4.70 13.98 -18.48
N ARG A 371 3.85 14.88 -17.96
CA ARG A 371 3.96 15.41 -16.61
C ARG A 371 3.30 14.47 -15.60
N LEU A 372 4.00 14.19 -14.51
CA LEU A 372 3.42 13.53 -13.34
C LEU A 372 2.60 14.55 -12.55
N THR A 373 1.36 14.19 -12.23
CA THR A 373 0.54 14.87 -11.22
C THR A 373 0.55 14.03 -9.95
N MET A 374 0.92 14.64 -8.83
CA MET A 374 1.10 13.96 -7.57
C MET A 374 0.74 14.88 -6.40
N GLY A 375 0.09 14.32 -5.39
CA GLY A 375 -0.16 14.98 -4.10
C GLY A 375 -1.58 14.82 -3.58
N TYR A 376 -1.77 15.18 -2.34
CA TYR A 376 -3.08 15.20 -1.72
C TYR A 376 -3.96 16.32 -2.26
N ARG A 377 -5.25 16.04 -2.38
CA ARG A 377 -6.27 16.99 -2.83
C ARG A 377 -7.49 16.93 -1.92
N VAL A 378 -8.14 18.05 -1.78
CA VAL A 378 -9.46 18.12 -1.14
C VAL A 378 -10.50 18.32 -2.23
N ALA A 379 -11.44 17.40 -2.30
CA ALA A 379 -12.60 17.52 -3.15
C ALA A 379 -13.84 17.85 -2.30
N THR A 380 -14.62 18.82 -2.73
CA THR A 380 -15.85 19.21 -2.03
C THR A 380 -17.02 19.12 -2.98
N ARG A 381 -18.08 18.45 -2.54
CA ARG A 381 -19.37 18.42 -3.25
C ARG A 381 -20.45 18.69 -2.21
N ASP A 382 -21.27 19.71 -2.47
CA ASP A 382 -22.28 20.19 -1.54
C ASP A 382 -21.65 20.55 -0.17
N SER A 383 -22.00 19.86 0.89
CA SER A 383 -21.43 20.04 2.23
C SER A 383 -20.39 18.99 2.61
N ILE A 384 -20.07 18.06 1.72
CA ILE A 384 -19.15 16.93 1.98
C ILE A 384 -17.80 17.28 1.37
N SER A 385 -16.76 17.23 2.19
CA SER A 385 -15.36 17.33 1.76
C SER A 385 -14.63 16.04 2.06
N VAL A 386 -13.87 15.54 1.07
CA VAL A 386 -13.02 14.35 1.19
C VAL A 386 -11.59 14.70 0.81
N VAL A 387 -10.64 14.11 1.50
CA VAL A 387 -9.24 14.16 1.12
C VAL A 387 -8.93 12.95 0.26
N GLY A 388 -8.35 13.19 -0.91
CA GLY A 388 -7.89 12.16 -1.82
C GLY A 388 -6.43 12.37 -2.20
N HIS A 389 -5.89 11.45 -2.97
CA HIS A 389 -4.52 11.50 -3.46
C HIS A 389 -4.49 11.34 -4.98
N GLU A 390 -3.79 12.24 -5.67
CA GLU A 390 -3.49 12.11 -7.09
C GLU A 390 -2.09 11.55 -7.28
N PHE A 391 -1.97 10.54 -8.14
CA PHE A 391 -0.68 9.98 -8.54
C PHE A 391 -0.80 9.37 -9.94
N HIS A 392 -0.74 10.22 -10.97
CA HIS A 392 -1.02 9.80 -12.35
C HIS A 392 -0.25 10.63 -13.40
N ARG A 393 -0.20 10.09 -14.62
CA ARG A 393 0.30 10.76 -15.84
C ARG A 393 -0.78 10.80 -16.91
N THR A 394 -2.00 11.10 -16.54
CA THR A 394 -3.14 11.11 -17.48
C THR A 394 -3.79 12.47 -17.53
N THR A 395 -4.39 12.75 -18.66
CA THR A 395 -5.27 13.90 -18.87
C THR A 395 -6.56 13.42 -19.51
N THR A 396 -7.66 14.10 -19.21
CA THR A 396 -8.94 13.86 -19.84
C THR A 396 -9.36 15.13 -20.58
N THR A 397 -9.97 14.95 -21.75
CA THR A 397 -10.49 16.03 -22.57
C THR A 397 -11.98 15.76 -22.86
N PRO A 398 -12.90 16.61 -22.39
CA PRO A 398 -14.31 16.52 -22.77
C PRO A 398 -14.45 16.64 -24.28
N LEU A 399 -15.33 15.84 -24.87
CA LEU A 399 -15.68 15.98 -26.27
C LEU A 399 -16.68 17.13 -26.39
N ALA A 400 -16.53 17.93 -27.41
CA ALA A 400 -17.54 18.94 -27.74
C ALA A 400 -18.82 18.22 -28.17
N ASP A 401 -19.98 18.75 -27.72
CA ASP A 401 -21.32 18.31 -28.12
C ASP A 401 -21.52 18.39 -29.63
#